data_da703f8350ad3bf86997491133ee0943
#
_entry.id   da703f8350ad3bf86997491133ee0943
#
_cell.length_a   1.000
_cell.length_b   1.000
_cell.length_c   1.000
_cell.angle_alpha   90.00
_cell.angle_beta   90.00
_cell.angle_gamma   90.00
#
_symmetry.space_group_name_H-M   'P 1'
#
loop_
_entity.id
_entity.type
_entity.pdbx_description
1 polymer ?
#
loop_
_entity_poly.entity_id
_entity_poly.type
_entity_poly.pdbx_seq_one_letter_code
_entity_poly.pdbx_strand_id
1 'polypeptide(L)'
;MRTLCAVIAGVIGLGVGVSGAGAAPSGREAPVVDQADLIGASLQVGETVFGKFLASRYAESVGDFAAAASFAAQLMAENPDLKDIARRGHMLMASAGRIAEAAELAEQVVAGNERDPLANMTLTARAFAREDYREALKRLDKIELTGIQRIIVPLMRAWALAGDGRTDAALVLLEDLTATNALLGPITGLHGGLIADLSGRPEAADAAFTRGIAASGESVSLQMVEAYAGLLARSNQHEKAVRLVEAFTLTNPRTLLIEPVRTALAEGKVPEPVVTGFADGAAESLHAVANQLYRERLRAQALIMIQLALHLRPESPATLFLLGQILEREEQLETAMEAYGGIDTSTPYGWYARLNLADGYRTQDHLDKAVRLLRAMIRERPERSDAARALGDFLRIDERYREAVSAYDTAFERSADAADWRLFYTRGIALERAKKWERAERDLLKALELEPDQPLVLNYLGYSWIEQGHNLDRAKKMIEKAVLQRPQDGYIADSLGWALYRLGNYPEAVINLERAVALEPGDPIINDHLGDAYWLAGRREEARFQWTRSLSQEPEPKVEDIIRDKLKGKQLPQPVPAKQRRDI
;
A
#
# COMPACT_ATOMS: atom_id res chain seq x y z
N MET A 1 1.64 14.65 18.16
CA MET A 1 1.61 13.30 17.57
C MET A 1 2.67 13.20 16.48
N ARG A 2 3.91 13.30 16.89
CA ARG A 2 5.09 12.93 16.11
C ARG A 2 5.75 11.81 16.88
N THR A 3 5.33 10.58 16.77
CA THR A 3 6.11 9.41 17.16
C THR A 3 5.27 8.16 16.95
N LEU A 4 5.32 7.63 15.75
CA LEU A 4 4.96 6.24 15.52
C LEU A 4 5.69 5.74 14.26
N CYS A 5 7.02 5.74 14.32
CA CYS A 5 7.91 4.95 13.45
C CYS A 5 9.33 5.07 13.97
N ALA A 6 9.65 4.40 15.03
CA ALA A 6 11.02 3.97 15.34
C ALA A 6 10.96 2.96 16.49
N VAL A 7 11.74 1.93 16.34
CA VAL A 7 12.09 0.88 17.31
C VAL A 7 11.37 -0.44 17.13
N ILE A 8 11.99 -1.31 16.33
CA ILE A 8 12.27 -2.70 16.72
C ILE A 8 13.69 -3.02 16.24
N ALA A 9 14.65 -2.80 17.12
CA ALA A 9 15.94 -3.47 17.11
C ALA A 9 16.09 -4.18 18.46
N GLY A 10 15.48 -5.37 18.57
CA GLY A 10 15.62 -6.25 19.73
C GLY A 10 16.81 -7.17 19.52
N VAL A 11 17.86 -6.93 20.26
CA VAL A 11 19.02 -7.82 20.41
C VAL A 11 18.57 -9.10 21.10
N ILE A 12 18.65 -10.23 20.40
CA ILE A 12 18.54 -11.56 21.00
C ILE A 12 19.92 -11.98 21.48
N GLY A 13 20.16 -11.88 22.76
CA GLY A 13 21.28 -12.49 23.45
C GLY A 13 21.01 -13.98 23.68
N LEU A 14 21.72 -14.83 22.98
CA LEU A 14 21.81 -16.26 23.28
C LEU A 14 22.93 -16.50 24.28
N GLY A 15 22.57 -16.73 25.53
CA GLY A 15 23.47 -17.30 26.54
C GLY A 15 23.57 -18.79 26.32
N VAL A 16 24.77 -19.23 25.98
CA VAL A 16 25.14 -20.68 25.99
C VAL A 16 25.90 -20.95 27.26
N GLY A 17 25.29 -21.70 28.17
CA GLY A 17 25.96 -22.28 29.32
C GLY A 17 26.85 -23.45 28.90
N VAL A 18 28.12 -23.37 29.27
CA VAL A 18 29.08 -24.49 29.13
C VAL A 18 29.29 -25.11 30.49
N SER A 19 28.95 -26.38 30.65
CA SER A 19 29.44 -27.24 31.73
C SER A 19 29.97 -28.52 31.15
N GLY A 20 31.19 -28.90 31.53
CA GLY A 20 31.70 -30.26 31.35
C GLY A 20 33.15 -30.35 30.91
N ALA A 21 34.05 -30.55 31.89
CA ALA A 21 35.46 -30.76 31.70
C ALA A 21 35.76 -32.15 31.10
N GLY A 22 36.69 -32.20 30.15
CA GLY A 22 37.32 -33.43 29.66
C GLY A 22 38.71 -33.11 29.14
N ALA A 23 39.73 -33.80 29.68
CA ALA A 23 41.16 -33.54 29.54
C ALA A 23 41.69 -33.63 28.10
N ALA A 24 42.64 -32.75 27.78
CA ALA A 24 43.37 -32.67 26.53
C ALA A 24 44.56 -33.64 26.48
N PRO A 25 44.98 -34.07 25.27
CA PRO A 25 46.34 -34.42 25.00
C PRO A 25 47.11 -33.29 24.30
N SER A 26 48.34 -33.18 24.72
CA SER A 26 49.35 -32.20 24.39
C SER A 26 49.78 -32.15 22.91
N GLY A 27 50.03 -30.93 22.42
CA GLY A 27 51.13 -30.66 21.51
C GLY A 27 50.76 -30.43 20.06
N ARG A 28 50.44 -29.16 19.74
CA ARG A 28 50.87 -28.38 18.56
C ARG A 28 50.52 -26.93 18.83
N GLU A 29 51.53 -26.08 18.93
CA GLU A 29 51.34 -24.65 18.99
C GLU A 29 50.62 -24.18 17.70
N ALA A 30 49.41 -23.68 17.86
CA ALA A 30 48.74 -22.91 16.80
C ALA A 30 49.50 -21.59 16.58
N PRO A 31 49.64 -21.11 15.33
CA PRO A 31 50.29 -19.82 15.11
C PRO A 31 49.48 -18.74 15.83
N VAL A 32 50.14 -17.98 16.67
CA VAL A 32 49.58 -16.78 17.29
C VAL A 32 49.35 -15.76 16.15
N VAL A 33 48.11 -15.65 15.70
CA VAL A 33 47.72 -14.55 14.80
C VAL A 33 47.64 -13.33 15.69
N ASP A 34 48.49 -12.34 15.43
CA ASP A 34 48.52 -11.08 16.15
C ASP A 34 47.16 -10.41 16.03
N GLN A 35 46.48 -10.15 17.15
CA GLN A 35 45.20 -9.46 17.18
C GLN A 35 45.26 -8.03 16.57
N ALA A 36 46.45 -7.46 16.45
CA ALA A 36 46.68 -6.16 15.79
C ALA A 36 46.48 -6.22 14.26
N ASP A 37 46.74 -7.37 13.61
CA ASP A 37 46.52 -7.54 12.16
C ASP A 37 45.04 -7.75 11.80
N LEU A 38 44.19 -8.10 12.76
CA LEU A 38 42.74 -8.23 12.57
C LEU A 38 41.98 -6.89 12.68
N ILE A 39 42.60 -5.87 13.24
CA ILE A 39 41.96 -4.54 13.47
C ILE A 39 42.34 -3.52 12.38
N GLY A 40 43.33 -3.81 11.57
CA GLY A 40 43.87 -2.88 10.55
C GLY A 40 43.25 -2.94 9.15
N ALA A 41 42.48 -3.97 8.81
CA ALA A 41 41.75 -4.01 7.57
C ALA A 41 40.31 -3.56 7.87
N SER A 42 39.94 -2.36 7.43
CA SER A 42 38.53 -2.00 7.28
C SER A 42 37.91 -3.01 6.33
N LEU A 43 37.26 -4.05 6.87
CA LEU A 43 36.47 -4.98 6.09
C LEU A 43 35.35 -4.16 5.44
N GLN A 44 35.54 -3.74 4.19
CA GLN A 44 34.45 -3.17 3.42
C GLN A 44 33.39 -4.28 3.27
N VAL A 45 32.20 -3.98 3.71
CA VAL A 45 31.09 -4.91 3.63
C VAL A 45 30.91 -5.33 2.17
N GLY A 46 31.07 -6.63 1.88
CA GLY A 46 30.85 -7.14 0.53
C GLY A 46 32.09 -7.39 -0.34
N GLU A 47 33.33 -7.24 0.14
CA GLU A 47 34.53 -7.52 -0.68
C GLU A 47 34.78 -9.03 -0.91
N THR A 48 34.42 -9.88 0.05
CA THR A 48 34.61 -11.34 -0.09
C THR A 48 33.40 -12.00 -0.76
N VAL A 49 33.60 -13.17 -1.37
CA VAL A 49 32.50 -14.00 -1.92
C VAL A 49 31.40 -14.23 -0.88
N PHE A 50 31.77 -14.57 0.35
CA PHE A 50 30.83 -14.78 1.44
C PHE A 50 30.16 -13.46 1.89
N GLY A 51 30.93 -12.37 1.94
CA GLY A 51 30.40 -11.02 2.23
C GLY A 51 29.36 -10.56 1.20
N LYS A 52 29.64 -10.75 -0.09
CA LYS A 52 28.68 -10.45 -1.17
C LYS A 52 27.44 -11.31 -1.11
N PHE A 53 27.58 -12.60 -0.77
CA PHE A 53 26.43 -13.49 -0.56
C PHE A 53 25.54 -13.02 0.60
N LEU A 54 26.14 -12.70 1.75
CA LEU A 54 25.40 -12.18 2.91
C LEU A 54 24.76 -10.82 2.62
N ALA A 55 25.47 -9.91 1.94
CA ALA A 55 24.92 -8.61 1.54
C ALA A 55 23.72 -8.77 0.60
N SER A 56 23.82 -9.68 -0.41
CA SER A 56 22.68 -10.00 -1.28
C SER A 56 21.50 -10.58 -0.49
N ARG A 57 21.77 -11.47 0.50
CA ARG A 57 20.72 -12.04 1.37
C ARG A 57 20.05 -10.99 2.25
N TYR A 58 20.84 -10.11 2.83
CA TYR A 58 20.33 -9.03 3.67
C TYR A 58 19.49 -8.05 2.84
N ALA A 59 20.00 -7.59 1.70
CA ALA A 59 19.26 -6.70 0.80
C ALA A 59 17.92 -7.34 0.37
N GLU A 60 17.90 -8.63 0.00
CA GLU A 60 16.66 -9.35 -0.30
C GLU A 60 15.71 -9.39 0.91
N SER A 61 16.22 -9.59 2.13
CA SER A 61 15.40 -9.71 3.34
C SER A 61 14.72 -8.37 3.74
N VAL A 62 15.33 -7.25 3.35
CA VAL A 62 14.75 -5.90 3.54
C VAL A 62 14.07 -5.39 2.26
N GLY A 63 13.88 -6.26 1.25
CA GLY A 63 13.18 -5.96 0.03
C GLY A 63 13.97 -5.15 -1.00
N ASP A 64 15.21 -4.75 -0.73
CA ASP A 64 16.05 -4.03 -1.70
C ASP A 64 16.57 -4.99 -2.80
N PHE A 65 15.68 -5.30 -3.75
CA PHE A 65 16.00 -6.20 -4.85
C PHE A 65 17.06 -5.64 -5.80
N ALA A 66 17.20 -4.32 -5.91
CA ALA A 66 18.21 -3.70 -6.74
C ALA A 66 19.62 -3.95 -6.19
N ALA A 67 19.83 -3.71 -4.89
CA ALA A 67 21.08 -4.04 -4.21
C ALA A 67 21.32 -5.55 -4.19
N ALA A 68 20.30 -6.36 -3.88
CA ALA A 68 20.38 -7.81 -3.86
C ALA A 68 20.84 -8.39 -5.21
N ALA A 69 20.28 -7.90 -6.32
CA ALA A 69 20.65 -8.26 -7.68
C ALA A 69 22.08 -7.82 -8.01
N SER A 70 22.49 -6.63 -7.59
CA SER A 70 23.84 -6.09 -7.84
C SER A 70 24.92 -6.93 -7.13
N PHE A 71 24.71 -7.30 -5.86
CA PHE A 71 25.62 -8.21 -5.16
C PHE A 71 25.61 -9.62 -5.75
N ALA A 72 24.46 -10.13 -6.19
CA ALA A 72 24.37 -11.41 -6.88
C ALA A 72 25.13 -11.40 -8.21
N ALA A 73 25.04 -10.31 -9.00
CA ALA A 73 25.80 -10.14 -10.24
C ALA A 73 27.32 -10.21 -10.01
N GLN A 74 27.82 -9.46 -9.01
CA GLN A 74 29.24 -9.46 -8.66
C GLN A 74 29.71 -10.86 -8.21
N LEU A 75 28.90 -11.55 -7.38
CA LEU A 75 29.19 -12.89 -6.91
C LEU A 75 29.32 -13.89 -8.05
N MET A 76 28.44 -13.79 -9.05
CA MET A 76 28.43 -14.68 -10.21
C MET A 76 29.55 -14.39 -11.18
N ALA A 77 29.92 -13.12 -11.38
CA ALA A 77 31.05 -12.73 -12.22
C ALA A 77 32.37 -13.33 -11.70
N GLU A 78 32.52 -13.43 -10.39
CA GLU A 78 33.69 -13.99 -9.74
C GLU A 78 33.65 -15.54 -9.63
N ASN A 79 32.48 -16.14 -9.69
CA ASN A 79 32.27 -17.57 -9.46
C ASN A 79 31.25 -18.17 -10.46
N PRO A 80 31.57 -18.25 -11.75
CA PRO A 80 30.63 -18.65 -12.79
C PRO A 80 30.14 -20.11 -12.69
N ASP A 81 30.85 -20.95 -11.96
CA ASP A 81 30.53 -22.39 -11.83
C ASP A 81 29.49 -22.74 -10.76
N LEU A 82 29.04 -21.73 -9.98
CA LEU A 82 28.08 -21.94 -8.89
C LEU A 82 26.63 -21.96 -9.41
N LYS A 83 26.18 -23.11 -9.92
CA LYS A 83 24.85 -23.33 -10.52
C LYS A 83 23.66 -22.97 -9.61
N ASP A 84 23.77 -23.21 -8.31
CA ASP A 84 22.70 -22.86 -7.34
C ASP A 84 22.53 -21.36 -7.18
N ILE A 85 23.61 -20.59 -7.44
CA ILE A 85 23.57 -19.12 -7.41
C ILE A 85 22.89 -18.58 -8.67
N ALA A 86 22.99 -19.24 -9.82
CA ALA A 86 22.39 -18.79 -11.06
C ALA A 86 20.85 -18.68 -10.96
N ARG A 87 20.18 -19.67 -10.36
CA ARG A 87 18.74 -19.65 -10.15
C ARG A 87 18.30 -18.51 -9.24
N ARG A 88 19.04 -18.27 -8.17
CA ARG A 88 18.77 -17.18 -7.25
C ARG A 88 19.06 -15.81 -7.90
N GLY A 89 20.20 -15.70 -8.56
CA GLY A 89 20.58 -14.49 -9.32
C GLY A 89 19.52 -14.14 -10.37
N HIS A 90 19.04 -15.13 -11.12
CA HIS A 90 17.93 -14.95 -12.06
C HIS A 90 16.68 -14.36 -11.40
N MET A 91 16.24 -14.92 -10.27
CA MET A 91 15.08 -14.43 -9.53
C MET A 91 15.28 -12.97 -9.06
N LEU A 92 16.44 -12.66 -8.48
CA LEU A 92 16.76 -11.30 -7.99
C LEU A 92 16.84 -10.29 -9.14
N MET A 93 17.45 -10.65 -10.28
CA MET A 93 17.51 -9.80 -11.47
C MET A 93 16.10 -9.54 -12.01
N ALA A 94 15.26 -10.58 -12.09
CA ALA A 94 13.88 -10.44 -12.54
C ALA A 94 13.06 -9.54 -11.59
N SER A 95 13.22 -9.68 -10.27
CA SER A 95 12.57 -8.82 -9.27
C SER A 95 13.04 -7.37 -9.35
N ALA A 96 14.31 -7.14 -9.68
CA ALA A 96 14.91 -5.80 -9.85
C ALA A 96 14.60 -5.15 -11.22
N GLY A 97 13.84 -5.82 -12.10
CA GLY A 97 13.55 -5.31 -13.45
C GLY A 97 14.71 -5.44 -14.45
N ARG A 98 15.82 -6.07 -14.07
CA ARG A 98 17.00 -6.32 -14.92
C ARG A 98 16.75 -7.54 -15.82
N ILE A 99 15.68 -7.47 -16.65
CA ILE A 99 15.17 -8.64 -17.37
C ILE A 99 16.15 -9.16 -18.43
N ALA A 100 16.94 -8.30 -19.06
CA ALA A 100 17.96 -8.73 -19.99
C ALA A 100 18.99 -9.67 -19.33
N GLU A 101 19.51 -9.28 -18.18
CA GLU A 101 20.48 -10.06 -17.39
C GLU A 101 19.80 -11.29 -16.76
N ALA A 102 18.57 -11.15 -16.29
CA ALA A 102 17.77 -12.28 -15.83
C ALA A 102 17.61 -13.33 -16.93
N ALA A 103 17.41 -12.93 -18.18
CA ALA A 103 17.26 -13.86 -19.31
C ALA A 103 18.57 -14.61 -19.66
N GLU A 104 19.73 -13.98 -19.49
CA GLU A 104 21.03 -14.67 -19.64
C GLU A 104 21.21 -15.76 -18.58
N LEU A 105 20.82 -15.46 -17.34
CA LEU A 105 20.84 -16.43 -16.24
C LEU A 105 19.78 -17.52 -16.42
N ALA A 106 18.61 -17.18 -16.95
CA ALA A 106 17.55 -18.13 -17.24
C ALA A 106 18.02 -19.22 -18.22
N GLU A 107 18.86 -18.89 -19.23
CA GLU A 107 19.45 -19.91 -20.10
C GLU A 107 20.34 -20.90 -19.34
N GLN A 108 21.11 -20.42 -18.35
CA GLN A 108 21.91 -21.31 -17.52
C GLN A 108 21.03 -22.18 -16.60
N VAL A 109 19.96 -21.60 -16.04
CA VAL A 109 19.00 -22.32 -15.18
C VAL A 109 18.33 -23.45 -15.96
N VAL A 110 17.81 -23.16 -17.17
CA VAL A 110 17.14 -24.19 -17.99
C VAL A 110 18.11 -25.26 -18.53
N ALA A 111 19.40 -24.95 -18.69
CA ALA A 111 20.41 -25.95 -19.02
C ALA A 111 20.60 -26.99 -17.89
N GLY A 112 20.37 -26.60 -16.64
CA GLY A 112 20.39 -27.50 -15.47
C GLY A 112 19.02 -28.09 -15.13
N ASN A 113 17.94 -27.33 -15.35
CA ASN A 113 16.56 -27.74 -15.12
C ASN A 113 15.66 -27.18 -16.23
N GLU A 114 15.46 -27.96 -17.29
CA GLU A 114 14.71 -27.58 -18.49
C GLU A 114 13.27 -27.12 -18.18
N ARG A 115 12.70 -27.53 -17.05
CA ARG A 115 11.32 -27.24 -16.66
C ARG A 115 11.18 -26.16 -15.60
N ASP A 116 12.25 -25.39 -15.30
CA ASP A 116 12.13 -24.30 -14.35
C ASP A 116 11.08 -23.28 -14.83
N PRO A 117 10.00 -23.06 -14.07
CA PRO A 117 8.88 -22.28 -14.56
C PRO A 117 9.21 -20.80 -14.69
N LEU A 118 9.99 -20.25 -13.77
CA LEU A 118 10.33 -18.80 -13.79
C LEU A 118 11.32 -18.50 -14.91
N ALA A 119 12.35 -19.34 -15.07
CA ALA A 119 13.32 -19.18 -16.14
C ALA A 119 12.66 -19.28 -17.53
N ASN A 120 11.78 -20.26 -17.74
CA ASN A 120 11.04 -20.38 -19.00
C ASN A 120 10.08 -19.20 -19.21
N MET A 121 9.45 -18.64 -18.15
CA MET A 121 8.60 -17.45 -18.28
C MET A 121 9.42 -16.21 -18.65
N THR A 122 10.60 -16.01 -18.06
CA THR A 122 11.52 -14.92 -18.44
C THR A 122 11.97 -15.04 -19.90
N LEU A 123 12.33 -16.26 -20.34
CA LEU A 123 12.71 -16.51 -21.73
C LEU A 123 11.52 -16.35 -22.69
N THR A 124 10.31 -16.67 -22.25
CA THR A 124 9.08 -16.40 -22.99
C THR A 124 8.89 -14.88 -23.19
N ALA A 125 9.03 -14.08 -22.15
CA ALA A 125 8.93 -12.62 -22.26
C ALA A 125 9.99 -12.07 -23.23
N ARG A 126 11.24 -12.52 -23.12
CA ARG A 126 12.30 -12.15 -24.08
C ARG A 126 11.95 -12.54 -25.53
N ALA A 127 11.33 -13.70 -25.74
CA ALA A 127 10.91 -14.15 -27.07
C ALA A 127 9.79 -13.26 -27.61
N PHE A 128 8.79 -12.86 -26.80
CA PHE A 128 7.77 -11.89 -27.18
C PHE A 128 8.36 -10.52 -27.56
N ALA A 129 9.32 -10.01 -26.79
CA ALA A 129 9.99 -8.75 -27.09
C ALA A 129 10.76 -8.76 -28.42
N ARG A 130 11.11 -9.95 -28.92
CA ARG A 130 11.74 -10.20 -30.23
C ARG A 130 10.77 -10.63 -31.32
N GLU A 131 9.49 -10.70 -31.02
CA GLU A 131 8.42 -11.25 -31.88
C GLU A 131 8.67 -12.70 -32.34
N ASP A 132 9.51 -13.45 -31.59
CA ASP A 132 9.73 -14.89 -31.84
C ASP A 132 8.68 -15.73 -31.09
N TYR A 133 7.46 -15.71 -31.63
CA TYR A 133 6.34 -16.39 -31.01
C TYR A 133 6.49 -17.93 -31.02
N ARG A 134 7.26 -18.48 -31.94
CA ARG A 134 7.56 -19.94 -31.98
C ARG A 134 8.47 -20.33 -30.82
N GLU A 135 9.50 -19.53 -30.52
CA GLU A 135 10.33 -19.77 -29.34
C GLU A 135 9.52 -19.56 -28.06
N ALA A 136 8.66 -18.55 -27.99
CA ALA A 136 7.76 -18.36 -26.86
C ALA A 136 6.90 -19.60 -26.60
N LEU A 137 6.31 -20.21 -27.64
CA LEU A 137 5.52 -21.45 -27.52
C LEU A 137 6.36 -22.62 -26.99
N LYS A 138 7.58 -22.82 -27.52
CA LYS A 138 8.48 -23.89 -27.03
C LYS A 138 8.83 -23.72 -25.54
N ARG A 139 9.06 -22.49 -25.08
CA ARG A 139 9.35 -22.22 -23.65
C ARG A 139 8.13 -22.47 -22.78
N LEU A 140 6.94 -22.05 -23.21
CA LEU A 140 5.68 -22.32 -22.51
C LEU A 140 5.35 -23.80 -22.40
N ASP A 141 5.77 -24.65 -23.38
CA ASP A 141 5.60 -26.09 -23.36
C ASP A 141 6.40 -26.78 -22.23
N LYS A 142 7.44 -26.13 -21.71
CA LYS A 142 8.29 -26.65 -20.63
C LYS A 142 7.73 -26.35 -19.23
N ILE A 143 6.73 -25.48 -19.12
CA ILE A 143 6.17 -25.06 -17.82
C ILE A 143 5.04 -26.02 -17.40
N GLU A 144 5.17 -26.62 -16.23
CA GLU A 144 4.09 -27.41 -15.64
C GLU A 144 2.93 -26.51 -15.18
N LEU A 145 1.70 -26.90 -15.48
CA LEU A 145 0.49 -26.14 -15.15
C LEU A 145 0.07 -26.39 -13.69
N THR A 146 0.76 -25.75 -12.74
CA THR A 146 0.45 -25.79 -11.30
C THR A 146 0.12 -24.40 -10.78
N GLY A 147 -0.73 -24.26 -9.78
CA GLY A 147 -1.05 -22.96 -9.18
C GLY A 147 -1.40 -21.91 -10.23
N ILE A 148 -0.70 -20.76 -10.17
CA ILE A 148 -0.95 -19.61 -11.07
C ILE A 148 -0.57 -19.89 -12.53
N GLN A 149 0.33 -20.86 -12.79
CA GLN A 149 0.71 -21.26 -14.14
C GLN A 149 -0.48 -21.82 -14.95
N ARG A 150 -1.50 -22.35 -14.26
CA ARG A 150 -2.76 -22.78 -14.93
C ARG A 150 -3.53 -21.63 -15.57
N ILE A 151 -3.24 -20.40 -15.20
CA ILE A 151 -3.87 -19.19 -15.75
C ILE A 151 -2.92 -18.49 -16.71
N ILE A 152 -1.71 -18.14 -16.25
CA ILE A 152 -0.81 -17.30 -17.05
C ILE A 152 -0.27 -18.03 -18.29
N VAL A 153 0.06 -19.32 -18.19
CA VAL A 153 0.64 -20.06 -19.32
C VAL A 153 -0.36 -20.19 -20.49
N PRO A 154 -1.63 -20.58 -20.29
CA PRO A 154 -2.62 -20.58 -21.38
C PRO A 154 -2.87 -19.19 -21.99
N LEU A 155 -2.91 -18.12 -21.19
CA LEU A 155 -3.07 -16.76 -21.69
C LEU A 155 -1.87 -16.34 -22.56
N MET A 156 -0.65 -16.51 -22.09
CA MET A 156 0.57 -16.23 -22.84
C MET A 156 0.65 -17.09 -24.11
N ARG A 157 0.22 -18.37 -24.04
CA ARG A 157 0.16 -19.27 -25.18
C ARG A 157 -0.84 -18.79 -26.25
N ALA A 158 -2.01 -18.30 -25.83
CA ALA A 158 -2.98 -17.75 -26.77
C ALA A 158 -2.41 -16.55 -27.53
N TRP A 159 -1.73 -15.65 -26.85
CA TRP A 159 -1.04 -14.52 -27.49
C TRP A 159 0.09 -14.97 -28.42
N ALA A 160 0.89 -15.95 -28.04
CA ALA A 160 1.95 -16.50 -28.89
C ALA A 160 1.39 -17.23 -30.14
N LEU A 161 0.27 -17.97 -30.00
CA LEU A 161 -0.42 -18.60 -31.12
C LEU A 161 -0.94 -17.54 -32.10
N ALA A 162 -1.57 -16.50 -31.59
CA ALA A 162 -2.08 -15.42 -32.43
C ALA A 162 -0.95 -14.68 -33.16
N GLY A 163 0.16 -14.40 -32.47
CA GLY A 163 1.36 -13.79 -33.07
C GLY A 163 2.02 -14.69 -34.15
N ASP A 164 1.96 -16.02 -33.99
CA ASP A 164 2.42 -16.99 -35.02
C ASP A 164 1.39 -17.19 -36.16
N GLY A 165 0.31 -16.36 -36.20
CA GLY A 165 -0.73 -16.41 -37.22
C GLY A 165 -1.80 -17.50 -36.99
N ARG A 166 -1.80 -18.17 -35.86
CA ARG A 166 -2.73 -19.26 -35.50
C ARG A 166 -3.86 -18.76 -34.60
N THR A 167 -4.56 -17.70 -35.05
CA THR A 167 -5.60 -17.02 -34.28
C THR A 167 -6.74 -17.97 -33.88
N ASP A 168 -7.19 -18.88 -34.76
CA ASP A 168 -8.26 -19.83 -34.42
C ASP A 168 -7.86 -20.75 -33.25
N ALA A 169 -6.63 -21.24 -33.25
CA ALA A 169 -6.13 -22.08 -32.18
C ALA A 169 -6.02 -21.30 -30.86
N ALA A 170 -5.69 -19.99 -30.91
CA ALA A 170 -5.66 -19.13 -29.76
C ALA A 170 -7.06 -18.95 -29.13
N LEU A 171 -8.07 -18.70 -29.95
CA LEU A 171 -9.45 -18.50 -29.49
C LEU A 171 -10.04 -19.79 -28.90
N VAL A 172 -9.83 -20.95 -29.58
CA VAL A 172 -10.25 -22.25 -29.04
C VAL A 172 -9.61 -22.55 -27.70
N LEU A 173 -8.30 -22.28 -27.55
CA LEU A 173 -7.60 -22.46 -26.25
C LEU A 173 -8.25 -21.65 -25.12
N LEU A 174 -8.65 -20.39 -25.36
CA LEU A 174 -9.31 -19.55 -24.37
C LEU A 174 -10.75 -20.02 -24.06
N GLU A 175 -11.47 -20.54 -25.05
CA GLU A 175 -12.79 -21.14 -24.85
C GLU A 175 -12.70 -22.42 -24.01
N ASP A 176 -11.74 -23.30 -24.27
CA ASP A 176 -11.47 -24.52 -23.50
C ASP A 176 -11.08 -24.16 -22.05
N LEU A 177 -10.28 -23.10 -21.84
CA LEU A 177 -9.91 -22.62 -20.52
C LEU A 177 -11.14 -22.17 -19.73
N THR A 178 -12.07 -21.45 -20.38
CA THR A 178 -13.35 -21.06 -19.77
C THR A 178 -14.23 -22.26 -19.46
N ALA A 179 -14.32 -23.23 -20.39
CA ALA A 179 -15.10 -24.45 -20.18
C ALA A 179 -14.59 -25.26 -18.97
N THR A 180 -13.27 -25.27 -18.75
CA THR A 180 -12.65 -25.95 -17.61
C THR A 180 -12.86 -25.19 -16.30
N ASN A 181 -12.88 -23.85 -16.34
CA ASN A 181 -13.10 -23.01 -15.17
C ASN A 181 -13.85 -21.72 -15.55
N ALA A 182 -15.16 -21.72 -15.33
CA ALA A 182 -16.06 -20.60 -15.67
C ALA A 182 -15.67 -19.27 -14.98
N LEU A 183 -14.97 -19.30 -13.83
CA LEU A 183 -14.49 -18.10 -13.15
C LEU A 183 -13.43 -17.33 -13.97
N LEU A 184 -12.83 -17.97 -14.95
CA LEU A 184 -11.90 -17.33 -15.87
C LEU A 184 -12.59 -16.63 -17.06
N GLY A 185 -13.93 -16.76 -17.18
CA GLY A 185 -14.71 -16.16 -18.26
C GLY A 185 -14.44 -14.67 -18.51
N PRO A 186 -14.34 -13.82 -17.49
CA PRO A 186 -14.00 -12.41 -17.68
C PRO A 186 -12.62 -12.19 -18.34
N ILE A 187 -11.58 -12.87 -17.86
CA ILE A 187 -10.22 -12.69 -18.38
C ILE A 187 -10.05 -13.33 -19.76
N THR A 188 -10.63 -14.52 -19.99
CA THR A 188 -10.57 -15.19 -21.30
C THR A 188 -11.38 -14.44 -22.34
N GLY A 189 -12.52 -13.85 -21.97
CA GLY A 189 -13.32 -12.98 -22.82
C GLY A 189 -12.59 -11.70 -23.22
N LEU A 190 -11.90 -11.07 -22.28
CA LEU A 190 -11.05 -9.91 -22.56
C LEU A 190 -9.95 -10.25 -23.56
N HIS A 191 -9.12 -11.25 -23.25
CA HIS A 191 -7.98 -11.61 -24.11
C HIS A 191 -8.43 -12.20 -25.46
N GLY A 192 -9.51 -12.98 -25.47
CA GLY A 192 -10.10 -13.48 -26.72
C GLY A 192 -10.62 -12.36 -27.62
N GLY A 193 -11.28 -11.35 -27.01
CA GLY A 193 -11.73 -10.16 -27.72
C GLY A 193 -10.57 -9.34 -28.28
N LEU A 194 -9.54 -9.07 -27.47
CA LEU A 194 -8.34 -8.34 -27.91
C LEU A 194 -7.57 -9.08 -29.03
N ILE A 195 -7.39 -10.40 -28.89
CA ILE A 195 -6.74 -11.22 -29.92
C ILE A 195 -7.53 -11.21 -31.25
N ALA A 196 -8.83 -11.38 -31.16
CA ALA A 196 -9.69 -11.38 -32.35
C ALA A 196 -9.71 -10.00 -33.04
N ASP A 197 -9.81 -8.92 -32.24
CA ASP A 197 -9.80 -7.55 -32.76
C ASP A 197 -8.47 -7.21 -33.45
N LEU A 198 -7.35 -7.49 -32.80
CA LEU A 198 -6.00 -7.26 -33.33
C LEU A 198 -5.74 -8.10 -34.59
N SER A 199 -6.39 -9.28 -34.72
CA SER A 199 -6.33 -10.17 -35.89
C SER A 199 -7.31 -9.77 -36.98
N GLY A 200 -8.03 -8.66 -36.89
CA GLY A 200 -8.98 -8.19 -37.88
C GLY A 200 -10.26 -9.02 -37.98
N ARG A 201 -10.74 -9.61 -36.87
CA ARG A 201 -11.94 -10.46 -36.77
C ARG A 201 -12.99 -9.83 -35.83
N PRO A 202 -13.64 -8.74 -36.26
CA PRO A 202 -14.50 -7.95 -35.36
C PRO A 202 -15.71 -8.72 -34.81
N GLU A 203 -16.29 -9.67 -35.58
CA GLU A 203 -17.44 -10.47 -35.12
C GLU A 203 -17.02 -11.45 -33.99
N ALA A 204 -15.85 -12.07 -34.13
CA ALA A 204 -15.30 -12.93 -33.09
C ALA A 204 -14.92 -12.13 -31.84
N ALA A 205 -14.39 -10.92 -32.02
CA ALA A 205 -14.08 -9.99 -30.92
C ALA A 205 -15.34 -9.57 -30.17
N ASP A 206 -16.41 -9.15 -30.88
CA ASP A 206 -17.71 -8.80 -30.31
C ASP A 206 -18.28 -9.95 -29.46
N ALA A 207 -18.26 -11.17 -30.00
CA ALA A 207 -18.73 -12.37 -29.33
C ALA A 207 -17.91 -12.65 -28.05
N ALA A 208 -16.57 -12.52 -28.09
CA ALA A 208 -15.69 -12.76 -26.96
C ALA A 208 -15.90 -11.72 -25.87
N PHE A 209 -15.93 -10.41 -26.18
CA PHE A 209 -16.19 -9.35 -25.21
C PHE A 209 -17.58 -9.48 -24.59
N THR A 210 -18.61 -9.81 -25.38
CA THR A 210 -19.96 -10.02 -24.85
C THR A 210 -20.00 -11.17 -23.84
N ARG A 211 -19.36 -12.30 -24.14
CA ARG A 211 -19.23 -13.42 -23.19
C ARG A 211 -18.48 -13.01 -21.93
N GLY A 212 -17.37 -12.27 -22.08
CA GLY A 212 -16.57 -11.77 -20.97
C GLY A 212 -17.35 -10.86 -20.03
N ILE A 213 -18.12 -9.92 -20.58
CA ILE A 213 -19.00 -9.02 -19.80
C ILE A 213 -20.09 -9.84 -19.08
N ALA A 214 -20.74 -10.77 -19.77
CA ALA A 214 -21.76 -11.63 -19.16
C ALA A 214 -21.19 -12.45 -17.99
N ALA A 215 -19.95 -12.93 -18.11
CA ALA A 215 -19.24 -13.66 -17.05
C ALA A 215 -18.79 -12.77 -15.89
N SER A 216 -18.63 -11.45 -16.10
CA SER A 216 -18.16 -10.48 -15.09
C SER A 216 -19.25 -10.10 -14.08
N GLY A 217 -20.53 -10.31 -14.39
CA GLY A 217 -21.65 -9.86 -13.56
C GLY A 217 -21.62 -8.34 -13.37
N GLU A 218 -21.67 -7.88 -12.12
CA GLU A 218 -21.66 -6.44 -11.79
C GLU A 218 -20.24 -5.81 -11.79
N SER A 219 -19.19 -6.64 -11.90
CA SER A 219 -17.80 -6.19 -11.74
C SER A 219 -17.01 -6.23 -13.06
N VAL A 220 -17.49 -5.54 -14.08
CA VAL A 220 -16.77 -5.44 -15.36
C VAL A 220 -15.48 -4.64 -15.17
N SER A 221 -14.35 -5.16 -15.70
CA SER A 221 -13.06 -4.46 -15.59
C SER A 221 -13.00 -3.25 -16.53
N LEU A 222 -12.19 -2.24 -16.13
CA LEU A 222 -11.93 -1.06 -16.95
C LEU A 222 -11.41 -1.46 -18.35
N GLN A 223 -10.40 -2.33 -18.39
CA GLN A 223 -9.79 -2.80 -19.65
C GLN A 223 -10.81 -3.45 -20.60
N MET A 224 -11.77 -4.21 -20.04
CA MET A 224 -12.87 -4.79 -20.82
C MET A 224 -13.74 -3.70 -21.46
N VAL A 225 -14.08 -2.68 -20.67
CA VAL A 225 -14.92 -1.56 -21.15
C VAL A 225 -14.17 -0.75 -22.21
N GLU A 226 -12.90 -0.42 -21.98
CA GLU A 226 -12.06 0.33 -22.91
C GLU A 226 -11.90 -0.41 -24.25
N ALA A 227 -11.53 -1.70 -24.20
CA ALA A 227 -11.31 -2.53 -25.38
C ALA A 227 -12.59 -2.68 -26.19
N TYR A 228 -13.69 -3.03 -25.53
CA TYR A 228 -14.97 -3.25 -26.23
C TYR A 228 -15.58 -1.95 -26.74
N ALA A 229 -15.49 -0.85 -26.01
CA ALA A 229 -15.93 0.46 -26.50
C ALA A 229 -15.14 0.88 -27.76
N GLY A 230 -13.84 0.62 -27.80
CA GLY A 230 -12.99 0.85 -28.98
C GLY A 230 -13.44 0.02 -30.17
N LEU A 231 -13.69 -1.29 -30.01
CA LEU A 231 -14.21 -2.17 -31.06
C LEU A 231 -15.57 -1.66 -31.58
N LEU A 232 -16.52 -1.37 -30.67
CA LEU A 232 -17.86 -0.89 -31.03
C LEU A 232 -17.80 0.43 -31.82
N ALA A 233 -16.94 1.35 -31.42
CA ALA A 233 -16.75 2.63 -32.12
C ALA A 233 -16.21 2.41 -33.55
N ARG A 234 -15.19 1.53 -33.72
CA ARG A 234 -14.68 1.16 -35.07
C ARG A 234 -15.69 0.43 -35.92
N SER A 235 -16.60 -0.30 -35.30
CA SER A 235 -17.65 -1.07 -35.98
C SER A 235 -18.93 -0.27 -36.24
N ASN A 236 -18.89 1.06 -36.21
CA ASN A 236 -20.04 1.95 -36.38
C ASN A 236 -21.18 1.73 -35.36
N GLN A 237 -20.89 1.19 -34.18
CA GLN A 237 -21.85 0.94 -33.10
C GLN A 237 -21.67 1.95 -31.96
N HIS A 238 -21.49 3.22 -32.32
CA HIS A 238 -21.12 4.29 -31.37
C HIS A 238 -22.08 4.40 -30.18
N GLU A 239 -23.39 4.33 -30.41
CA GLU A 239 -24.38 4.38 -29.31
C GLU A 239 -24.23 3.24 -28.29
N LYS A 240 -23.84 2.03 -28.75
CA LYS A 240 -23.58 0.93 -27.82
C LYS A 240 -22.31 1.18 -27.00
N ALA A 241 -21.26 1.74 -27.62
CA ALA A 241 -20.04 2.13 -26.91
C ALA A 241 -20.33 3.15 -25.80
N VAL A 242 -21.12 4.18 -26.10
CA VAL A 242 -21.54 5.20 -25.13
C VAL A 242 -22.29 4.55 -23.97
N ARG A 243 -23.32 3.74 -24.25
CA ARG A 243 -24.09 3.05 -23.20
C ARG A 243 -23.22 2.15 -22.30
N LEU A 244 -22.23 1.46 -22.88
CA LEU A 244 -21.29 0.63 -22.13
C LEU A 244 -20.45 1.47 -21.13
N VAL A 245 -19.91 2.59 -21.61
CA VAL A 245 -19.11 3.51 -20.80
C VAL A 245 -19.96 4.22 -19.73
N GLU A 246 -21.19 4.59 -20.04
CA GLU A 246 -22.13 5.17 -19.08
C GLU A 246 -22.47 4.18 -17.96
N ALA A 247 -22.78 2.92 -18.30
CA ALA A 247 -23.06 1.88 -17.33
C ALA A 247 -21.86 1.65 -16.37
N PHE A 248 -20.64 1.64 -16.90
CA PHE A 248 -19.44 1.57 -16.07
C PHE A 248 -19.27 2.81 -15.18
N THR A 249 -19.55 3.99 -15.69
CA THR A 249 -19.44 5.26 -14.95
C THR A 249 -20.43 5.32 -13.80
N LEU A 250 -21.64 4.76 -13.95
CA LEU A 250 -22.65 4.71 -12.86
C LEU A 250 -22.14 3.88 -11.65
N THR A 251 -21.41 2.80 -11.90
CA THR A 251 -20.83 1.97 -10.82
C THR A 251 -19.49 2.50 -10.32
N ASN A 252 -18.81 3.37 -11.11
CA ASN A 252 -17.51 3.93 -10.82
C ASN A 252 -17.47 5.47 -10.99
N PRO A 253 -18.32 6.23 -10.30
CA PRO A 253 -18.63 7.62 -10.63
C PRO A 253 -17.47 8.61 -10.45
N ARG A 254 -16.40 8.22 -9.77
CA ARG A 254 -15.26 9.12 -9.47
C ARG A 254 -13.96 8.72 -10.15
N THR A 255 -13.98 7.66 -10.95
CA THR A 255 -12.75 7.24 -11.62
C THR A 255 -12.42 8.15 -12.80
N LEU A 256 -11.15 8.57 -12.87
CA LEU A 256 -10.62 9.29 -14.04
C LEU A 256 -10.26 8.33 -15.18
N LEU A 257 -10.06 7.05 -14.86
CA LEU A 257 -9.44 6.10 -15.78
C LEU A 257 -10.26 5.92 -17.06
N ILE A 258 -11.58 6.04 -17.00
CA ILE A 258 -12.47 5.93 -18.18
C ILE A 258 -12.62 7.26 -18.96
N GLU A 259 -12.11 8.39 -18.43
CA GLU A 259 -12.29 9.71 -19.09
C GLU A 259 -11.76 9.76 -20.54
N PRO A 260 -10.59 9.21 -20.87
CA PRO A 260 -10.09 9.24 -22.25
C PRO A 260 -11.07 8.62 -23.25
N VAL A 261 -11.63 7.45 -22.89
CA VAL A 261 -12.61 6.75 -23.72
C VAL A 261 -13.91 7.55 -23.84
N ARG A 262 -14.41 8.06 -22.70
CA ARG A 262 -15.63 8.88 -22.66
C ARG A 262 -15.48 10.15 -23.49
N THR A 263 -14.34 10.83 -23.40
CA THR A 263 -14.05 12.06 -24.16
C THR A 263 -13.97 11.76 -25.65
N ALA A 264 -13.24 10.72 -26.05
CA ALA A 264 -13.14 10.32 -27.46
C ALA A 264 -14.52 10.03 -28.05
N LEU A 265 -15.36 9.26 -27.33
CA LEU A 265 -16.73 8.96 -27.79
C LEU A 265 -17.59 10.22 -27.85
N ALA A 266 -17.53 11.13 -26.90
CA ALA A 266 -18.27 12.39 -26.90
C ALA A 266 -17.89 13.29 -28.10
N GLU A 267 -16.65 13.22 -28.56
CA GLU A 267 -16.14 13.92 -29.73
C GLU A 267 -16.38 13.16 -31.05
N GLY A 268 -17.07 12.01 -31.00
CA GLY A 268 -17.29 11.16 -32.17
C GLY A 268 -16.02 10.47 -32.70
N LYS A 269 -14.96 10.40 -31.88
CA LYS A 269 -13.70 9.76 -32.21
C LYS A 269 -13.69 8.30 -31.74
N VAL A 270 -12.81 7.50 -32.36
CA VAL A 270 -12.49 6.16 -31.90
C VAL A 270 -11.51 6.25 -30.73
N PRO A 271 -11.79 5.62 -29.59
CA PRO A 271 -10.82 5.51 -28.50
C PRO A 271 -9.53 4.81 -28.92
N GLU A 272 -8.42 5.18 -28.29
CA GLU A 272 -7.11 4.51 -28.49
C GLU A 272 -7.21 3.03 -28.10
N PRO A 273 -6.57 2.12 -28.86
CA PRO A 273 -6.63 0.69 -28.58
C PRO A 273 -5.86 0.34 -27.30
N VAL A 274 -6.39 -0.58 -26.52
CA VAL A 274 -5.76 -1.07 -25.27
C VAL A 274 -4.44 -1.78 -25.58
N VAL A 275 -4.38 -2.51 -26.69
CA VAL A 275 -3.18 -3.20 -27.18
C VAL A 275 -2.95 -2.86 -28.65
N THR A 276 -1.68 -2.73 -29.05
CA THR A 276 -1.27 -2.40 -30.44
C THR A 276 -0.50 -3.55 -31.10
N GLY A 277 -0.12 -4.57 -30.32
CA GLY A 277 0.59 -5.74 -30.79
C GLY A 277 0.40 -6.95 -29.87
N PHE A 278 0.86 -8.12 -30.32
CA PHE A 278 0.73 -9.36 -29.56
C PHE A 278 1.61 -9.37 -28.31
N ALA A 279 2.75 -8.67 -28.32
CA ALA A 279 3.59 -8.47 -27.15
C ALA A 279 2.88 -7.60 -26.10
N ASP A 280 2.15 -6.55 -26.52
CA ASP A 280 1.34 -5.73 -25.59
C ASP A 280 0.26 -6.57 -24.89
N GLY A 281 -0.38 -7.48 -25.64
CA GLY A 281 -1.38 -8.38 -25.08
C GLY A 281 -0.80 -9.41 -24.11
N ALA A 282 0.43 -9.88 -24.37
CA ALA A 282 1.18 -10.69 -23.41
C ALA A 282 1.52 -9.88 -22.15
N ALA A 283 1.91 -8.61 -22.29
CA ALA A 283 2.13 -7.70 -21.15
C ALA A 283 0.85 -7.51 -20.32
N GLU A 284 -0.30 -7.33 -20.98
CA GLU A 284 -1.60 -7.22 -20.31
C GLU A 284 -1.96 -8.49 -19.51
N SER A 285 -1.64 -9.67 -20.06
CA SER A 285 -1.82 -10.95 -19.35
C SER A 285 -0.97 -11.02 -18.09
N LEU A 286 0.30 -10.60 -18.16
CA LEU A 286 1.21 -10.55 -17.02
C LEU A 286 0.75 -9.53 -15.99
N HIS A 287 0.30 -8.34 -16.42
CA HIS A 287 -0.27 -7.30 -15.54
C HIS A 287 -1.52 -7.81 -14.80
N ALA A 288 -2.46 -8.43 -15.50
CA ALA A 288 -3.69 -8.95 -14.90
C ALA A 288 -3.40 -10.00 -13.82
N VAL A 289 -2.47 -10.91 -14.08
CA VAL A 289 -2.02 -11.93 -13.13
C VAL A 289 -1.27 -11.30 -11.95
N ALA A 290 -0.41 -10.31 -12.20
CA ALA A 290 0.31 -9.60 -11.14
C ALA A 290 -0.67 -8.87 -10.19
N ASN A 291 -1.71 -8.22 -10.73
CA ASN A 291 -2.73 -7.57 -9.93
C ASN A 291 -3.50 -8.58 -9.06
N GLN A 292 -3.79 -9.78 -9.57
CA GLN A 292 -4.40 -10.84 -8.78
C GLN A 292 -3.47 -11.32 -7.66
N LEU A 293 -2.20 -11.59 -7.96
CA LEU A 293 -1.18 -11.99 -6.97
C LEU A 293 -1.00 -10.93 -5.89
N TYR A 294 -1.02 -9.65 -6.26
CA TYR A 294 -0.94 -8.53 -5.32
C TYR A 294 -2.13 -8.51 -4.34
N ARG A 295 -3.36 -8.74 -4.84
CA ARG A 295 -4.57 -8.86 -4.01
C ARG A 295 -4.48 -10.05 -3.04
N GLU A 296 -3.88 -11.15 -3.46
CA GLU A 296 -3.65 -12.36 -2.66
C GLU A 296 -2.44 -12.23 -1.71
N ARG A 297 -1.79 -11.07 -1.67
CA ARG A 297 -0.60 -10.74 -0.86
C ARG A 297 0.65 -11.55 -1.25
N LEU A 298 0.68 -12.11 -2.44
CA LEU A 298 1.83 -12.81 -3.03
C LEU A 298 2.74 -11.80 -3.77
N ARG A 299 3.30 -10.84 -3.03
CA ARG A 299 3.91 -9.63 -3.57
C ARG A 299 5.19 -9.91 -4.37
N ALA A 300 6.05 -10.82 -3.90
CA ALA A 300 7.28 -11.17 -4.61
C ALA A 300 6.99 -11.75 -6.01
N GLN A 301 5.97 -12.60 -6.12
CA GLN A 301 5.54 -13.14 -7.41
C GLN A 301 4.88 -12.06 -8.28
N ALA A 302 4.06 -11.18 -7.68
CA ALA A 302 3.47 -10.05 -8.38
C ALA A 302 4.54 -9.12 -8.95
N LEU A 303 5.60 -8.83 -8.18
CA LEU A 303 6.72 -7.98 -8.62
C LEU A 303 7.40 -8.54 -9.86
N ILE A 304 7.72 -9.84 -9.88
CA ILE A 304 8.34 -10.45 -11.06
C ILE A 304 7.41 -10.36 -12.29
N MET A 305 6.12 -10.66 -12.13
CA MET A 305 5.16 -10.58 -13.25
C MET A 305 5.04 -9.14 -13.78
N ILE A 306 5.04 -8.13 -12.91
CA ILE A 306 5.02 -6.72 -13.30
C ILE A 306 6.29 -6.32 -14.04
N GLN A 307 7.45 -6.77 -13.59
CA GLN A 307 8.72 -6.47 -14.27
C GLN A 307 8.79 -7.12 -15.66
N LEU A 308 8.28 -8.34 -15.81
CA LEU A 308 8.14 -8.99 -17.11
C LEU A 308 7.14 -8.24 -18.02
N ALA A 309 6.03 -7.74 -17.46
CA ALA A 309 5.07 -6.92 -18.21
C ALA A 309 5.70 -5.60 -18.70
N LEU A 310 6.47 -4.91 -17.82
CA LEU A 310 7.19 -3.69 -18.18
C LEU A 310 8.31 -3.92 -19.18
N HIS A 311 8.94 -5.11 -19.19
CA HIS A 311 9.89 -5.48 -20.23
C HIS A 311 9.25 -5.51 -21.63
N LEU A 312 7.99 -5.93 -21.71
CA LEU A 312 7.23 -5.97 -22.97
C LEU A 312 6.61 -4.61 -23.32
N ARG A 313 6.19 -3.84 -22.31
CA ARG A 313 5.54 -2.52 -22.47
C ARG A 313 6.05 -1.55 -21.41
N PRO A 314 7.24 -0.94 -21.60
CA PRO A 314 7.91 -0.14 -20.57
C PRO A 314 7.14 1.10 -20.11
N GLU A 315 6.36 1.70 -21.00
CA GLU A 315 5.63 2.95 -20.75
C GLU A 315 4.17 2.74 -20.32
N SER A 316 3.78 1.49 -19.96
CA SER A 316 2.40 1.20 -19.51
C SER A 316 2.07 1.93 -18.21
N PRO A 317 1.18 2.96 -18.21
CA PRO A 317 0.89 3.73 -17.01
C PRO A 317 0.24 2.88 -15.91
N ALA A 318 -0.64 1.94 -16.29
CA ALA A 318 -1.29 1.01 -15.37
C ALA A 318 -0.28 0.10 -14.68
N THR A 319 0.70 -0.41 -15.45
CA THR A 319 1.71 -1.34 -14.95
C THR A 319 2.72 -0.64 -14.06
N LEU A 320 3.18 0.57 -14.44
CA LEU A 320 4.04 1.42 -13.59
C LEU A 320 3.33 1.80 -12.29
N PHE A 321 2.03 2.12 -12.35
CA PHE A 321 1.26 2.45 -11.17
C PHE A 321 1.15 1.25 -10.20
N LEU A 322 0.88 0.05 -10.71
CA LEU A 322 0.84 -1.16 -9.90
C LEU A 322 2.23 -1.52 -9.34
N LEU A 323 3.31 -1.31 -10.11
CA LEU A 323 4.68 -1.45 -9.59
C LEU A 323 4.91 -0.54 -8.38
N GLY A 324 4.57 0.74 -8.49
CA GLY A 324 4.69 1.69 -7.37
C GLY A 324 3.92 1.21 -6.13
N GLN A 325 2.68 0.74 -6.30
CA GLN A 325 1.87 0.20 -5.20
C GLN A 325 2.48 -1.04 -4.55
N ILE A 326 3.08 -1.94 -5.33
CA ILE A 326 3.77 -3.14 -4.80
C ILE A 326 4.98 -2.70 -3.99
N LEU A 327 5.80 -1.80 -4.52
CA LEU A 327 7.03 -1.30 -3.88
C LEU A 327 6.73 -0.52 -2.59
N GLU A 328 5.68 0.30 -2.55
CA GLU A 328 5.23 0.94 -1.30
C GLU A 328 4.89 -0.08 -0.20
N ARG A 329 4.25 -1.19 -0.57
CA ARG A 329 3.90 -2.26 0.38
C ARG A 329 5.11 -3.07 0.85
N GLU A 330 6.19 -3.06 0.09
CA GLU A 330 7.49 -3.63 0.45
C GLU A 330 8.41 -2.60 1.14
N GLU A 331 7.86 -1.44 1.55
CA GLU A 331 8.58 -0.35 2.23
C GLU A 331 9.70 0.28 1.40
N GLN A 332 9.70 0.07 0.06
CA GLN A 332 10.67 0.63 -0.89
C GLN A 332 10.18 1.96 -1.45
N LEU A 333 10.04 2.94 -0.58
CA LEU A 333 9.39 4.20 -0.90
C LEU A 333 10.09 4.96 -2.05
N GLU A 334 11.41 4.98 -2.08
CA GLU A 334 12.18 5.71 -3.10
C GLU A 334 11.95 5.12 -4.49
N THR A 335 12.07 3.80 -4.62
CA THR A 335 11.84 3.09 -5.89
C THR A 335 10.37 3.18 -6.32
N ALA A 336 9.42 3.16 -5.36
CA ALA A 336 8.01 3.39 -5.64
C ALA A 336 7.76 4.79 -6.23
N MET A 337 8.41 5.81 -5.66
CA MET A 337 8.31 7.18 -6.16
C MET A 337 8.94 7.32 -7.56
N GLU A 338 10.02 6.61 -7.86
CA GLU A 338 10.58 6.54 -9.21
C GLU A 338 9.58 5.95 -10.21
N ALA A 339 8.93 4.84 -9.85
CA ALA A 339 7.90 4.21 -10.68
C ALA A 339 6.72 5.16 -10.95
N TYR A 340 6.21 5.85 -9.93
CA TYR A 340 5.17 6.87 -10.09
C TYR A 340 5.63 8.07 -10.91
N GLY A 341 6.89 8.49 -10.73
CA GLY A 341 7.51 9.60 -11.48
C GLY A 341 7.67 9.33 -12.97
N GLY A 342 7.76 8.05 -13.36
CA GLY A 342 7.82 7.61 -14.75
C GLY A 342 6.47 7.64 -15.48
N ILE A 343 5.36 7.88 -14.79
CA ILE A 343 4.04 7.91 -15.41
C ILE A 343 3.75 9.28 -16.02
N ASP A 344 3.37 9.31 -17.30
CA ASP A 344 2.99 10.54 -17.99
C ASP A 344 1.82 11.24 -17.25
N THR A 345 2.06 12.48 -16.85
CA THR A 345 1.11 13.30 -16.09
C THR A 345 -0.16 13.65 -16.87
N SER A 346 -0.14 13.55 -18.20
CA SER A 346 -1.31 13.76 -19.06
C SER A 346 -2.31 12.60 -18.99
N THR A 347 -1.88 11.43 -18.55
CA THR A 347 -2.73 10.26 -18.39
C THR A 347 -3.54 10.30 -17.08
N PRO A 348 -4.69 9.63 -17.01
CA PRO A 348 -5.44 9.49 -15.76
C PRO A 348 -4.62 8.85 -14.63
N TYR A 349 -3.75 7.89 -14.93
CA TYR A 349 -2.83 7.29 -13.96
C TYR A 349 -1.83 8.31 -13.42
N GLY A 350 -1.39 9.28 -14.22
CA GLY A 350 -0.51 10.37 -13.79
C GLY A 350 -1.12 11.25 -12.69
N TRP A 351 -2.45 11.40 -12.67
CA TRP A 351 -3.13 12.07 -11.56
C TRP A 351 -2.98 11.30 -10.25
N TYR A 352 -3.29 9.99 -10.26
CA TYR A 352 -3.18 9.15 -9.06
C TYR A 352 -1.72 8.96 -8.62
N ALA A 353 -0.80 8.83 -9.57
CA ALA A 353 0.63 8.76 -9.30
C ALA A 353 1.14 10.01 -8.56
N ARG A 354 0.70 11.19 -8.96
CA ARG A 354 1.07 12.45 -8.27
C ARG A 354 0.50 12.55 -6.86
N LEU A 355 -0.68 11.98 -6.58
CA LEU A 355 -1.20 11.87 -5.20
C LEU A 355 -0.30 10.99 -4.34
N ASN A 356 0.13 9.83 -4.86
CA ASN A 356 1.06 8.94 -4.15
C ASN A 356 2.46 9.58 -4.01
N LEU A 357 2.96 10.28 -5.04
CA LEU A 357 4.20 11.06 -4.94
C LEU A 357 4.13 12.12 -3.84
N ALA A 358 2.99 12.81 -3.70
CA ALA A 358 2.81 13.78 -2.64
C ALA A 358 2.88 13.12 -1.26
N ASP A 359 2.28 11.93 -1.08
CA ASP A 359 2.39 11.17 0.17
C ASP A 359 3.81 10.66 0.41
N GLY A 360 4.50 10.19 -0.62
CA GLY A 360 5.92 9.83 -0.56
C GLY A 360 6.81 10.99 -0.11
N TYR A 361 6.62 12.19 -0.66
CA TYR A 361 7.36 13.38 -0.21
C TYR A 361 7.07 13.71 1.25
N ARG A 362 5.82 13.59 1.71
CA ARG A 362 5.45 13.79 3.11
C ARG A 362 6.15 12.77 4.02
N THR A 363 6.18 11.52 3.62
CA THR A 363 6.81 10.43 4.40
C THR A 363 8.33 10.62 4.52
N GLN A 364 8.96 11.26 3.53
CA GLN A 364 10.38 11.65 3.54
C GLN A 364 10.65 13.00 4.23
N ASP A 365 9.72 13.55 5.00
CA ASP A 365 9.80 14.87 5.64
C ASP A 365 9.98 16.05 4.65
N HIS A 366 9.60 15.84 3.39
CA HIS A 366 9.62 16.87 2.35
C HIS A 366 8.25 17.52 2.15
N LEU A 367 7.58 17.89 3.25
CA LEU A 367 6.22 18.41 3.25
C LEU A 367 6.01 19.59 2.27
N ASP A 368 6.95 20.51 2.18
CA ASP A 368 6.84 21.65 1.27
C ASP A 368 6.78 21.22 -0.22
N LYS A 369 7.44 20.13 -0.60
CA LYS A 369 7.34 19.56 -1.95
C LYS A 369 5.94 18.99 -2.17
N ALA A 370 5.43 18.22 -1.20
CA ALA A 370 4.08 17.67 -1.24
C ALA A 370 3.01 18.77 -1.37
N VAL A 371 3.10 19.80 -0.54
CA VAL A 371 2.17 20.95 -0.56
C VAL A 371 2.20 21.69 -1.90
N ARG A 372 3.38 21.94 -2.46
CA ARG A 372 3.50 22.57 -3.79
C ARG A 372 2.86 21.73 -4.89
N LEU A 373 3.11 20.42 -4.88
CA LEU A 373 2.53 19.48 -5.86
C LEU A 373 1.00 19.48 -5.77
N LEU A 374 0.44 19.29 -4.57
CA LEU A 374 -1.01 19.26 -4.38
C LEU A 374 -1.69 20.60 -4.74
N ARG A 375 -1.07 21.74 -4.42
CA ARG A 375 -1.57 23.04 -4.83
C ARG A 375 -1.56 23.22 -6.36
N ALA A 376 -0.58 22.67 -7.06
CA ALA A 376 -0.56 22.67 -8.52
C ALA A 376 -1.70 21.81 -9.08
N MET A 377 -1.90 20.60 -8.56
CA MET A 377 -2.99 19.70 -8.95
C MET A 377 -4.38 20.34 -8.70
N ILE A 378 -4.57 21.03 -7.58
CA ILE A 378 -5.81 21.76 -7.27
C ILE A 378 -6.14 22.83 -8.31
N ARG A 379 -5.13 23.53 -8.85
CA ARG A 379 -5.34 24.53 -9.92
C ARG A 379 -5.57 23.89 -11.29
N GLU A 380 -4.93 22.77 -11.55
CA GLU A 380 -5.03 22.05 -12.82
C GLU A 380 -6.42 21.47 -13.06
N ARG A 381 -7.02 20.87 -12.00
CA ARG A 381 -8.36 20.28 -12.08
C ARG A 381 -9.27 20.83 -10.98
N PRO A 382 -9.88 21.98 -11.22
CA PRO A 382 -10.74 22.64 -10.23
C PRO A 382 -12.04 21.89 -9.91
N GLU A 383 -12.43 20.94 -10.73
CA GLU A 383 -13.60 20.06 -10.50
C GLU A 383 -13.32 18.91 -9.52
N ARG A 384 -12.05 18.68 -9.17
CA ARG A 384 -11.66 17.55 -8.31
C ARG A 384 -11.38 17.95 -6.87
N SER A 385 -11.85 17.12 -5.95
CA SER A 385 -11.73 17.36 -4.50
C SER A 385 -10.56 16.58 -3.84
N ASP A 386 -10.06 15.52 -4.48
CA ASP A 386 -9.09 14.60 -3.88
C ASP A 386 -7.74 15.24 -3.53
N ALA A 387 -7.17 16.05 -4.43
CA ALA A 387 -5.92 16.77 -4.14
C ALA A 387 -6.09 17.83 -3.01
N ALA A 388 -7.25 18.50 -2.94
CA ALA A 388 -7.55 19.45 -1.87
C ALA A 388 -7.74 18.73 -0.53
N ARG A 389 -8.38 17.55 -0.53
CA ARG A 389 -8.51 16.69 0.65
C ARG A 389 -7.15 16.22 1.15
N ALA A 390 -6.30 15.69 0.25
CA ALA A 390 -4.94 15.27 0.61
C ALA A 390 -4.11 16.42 1.19
N LEU A 391 -4.22 17.63 0.60
CA LEU A 391 -3.57 18.82 1.14
C LEU A 391 -4.06 19.15 2.56
N GLY A 392 -5.36 19.06 2.79
CA GLY A 392 -5.95 19.24 4.13
C GLY A 392 -5.41 18.23 5.13
N ASP A 393 -5.34 16.95 4.76
CA ASP A 393 -4.81 15.87 5.61
C ASP A 393 -3.34 16.12 5.97
N PHE A 394 -2.49 16.50 5.00
CA PHE A 394 -1.07 16.76 5.23
C PHE A 394 -0.84 17.97 6.14
N LEU A 395 -1.55 19.07 5.87
CA LEU A 395 -1.47 20.28 6.70
C LEU A 395 -2.01 20.06 8.11
N ARG A 396 -3.02 19.19 8.28
CA ARG A 396 -3.56 18.83 9.60
C ARG A 396 -2.54 18.02 10.41
N ILE A 397 -1.85 17.07 9.77
CA ILE A 397 -0.80 16.27 10.40
C ILE A 397 0.38 17.17 10.81
N ASP A 398 0.71 18.19 10.01
CA ASP A 398 1.75 19.19 10.29
C ASP A 398 1.27 20.33 11.23
N GLU A 399 0.11 20.18 11.85
CA GLU A 399 -0.48 21.14 12.79
C GLU A 399 -0.79 22.53 12.19
N ARG A 400 -0.73 22.69 10.89
CA ARG A 400 -1.11 23.91 10.15
C ARG A 400 -2.63 23.98 9.98
N TYR A 401 -3.33 23.94 11.11
CA TYR A 401 -4.79 23.73 11.15
C TYR A 401 -5.60 24.76 10.38
N ARG A 402 -5.20 26.04 10.37
CA ARG A 402 -5.92 27.08 9.63
C ARG A 402 -5.84 26.86 8.11
N GLU A 403 -4.68 26.46 7.62
CA GLU A 403 -4.47 26.13 6.20
C GLU A 403 -5.18 24.81 5.84
N ALA A 404 -5.14 23.82 6.74
CA ALA A 404 -5.88 22.57 6.59
C ALA A 404 -7.39 22.82 6.41
N VAL A 405 -7.98 23.69 7.24
CA VAL A 405 -9.40 24.08 7.11
C VAL A 405 -9.68 24.69 5.75
N SER A 406 -8.82 25.58 5.23
CA SER A 406 -9.01 26.18 3.91
C SER A 406 -8.95 25.14 2.79
N ALA A 407 -8.02 24.17 2.88
CA ALA A 407 -7.90 23.09 1.92
C ALA A 407 -9.14 22.17 1.94
N TYR A 408 -9.63 21.82 3.14
CA TYR A 408 -10.86 21.05 3.27
C TYR A 408 -12.10 21.84 2.80
N ASP A 409 -12.19 23.14 3.05
CA ASP A 409 -13.28 23.97 2.52
C ASP A 409 -13.31 23.90 0.99
N THR A 410 -12.14 23.98 0.33
CA THR A 410 -12.03 23.75 -1.13
C THR A 410 -12.46 22.34 -1.53
N ALA A 411 -12.08 21.31 -0.76
CA ALA A 411 -12.51 19.93 -1.04
C ALA A 411 -14.04 19.79 -0.92
N PHE A 412 -14.68 20.45 0.03
CA PHE A 412 -16.13 20.47 0.19
C PHE A 412 -16.84 21.16 -0.99
N GLU A 413 -16.38 22.34 -1.38
CA GLU A 413 -16.94 23.07 -2.53
C GLU A 413 -16.95 22.23 -3.80
N ARG A 414 -15.93 21.36 -3.97
CA ARG A 414 -15.76 20.51 -5.14
C ARG A 414 -16.40 19.12 -5.01
N SER A 415 -16.73 18.68 -3.81
CA SER A 415 -17.35 17.37 -3.57
C SER A 415 -18.86 17.39 -3.81
N ALA A 416 -19.49 18.56 -3.87
CA ALA A 416 -20.95 18.75 -3.94
C ALA A 416 -21.65 17.84 -2.90
N ASP A 417 -22.67 17.09 -3.32
CA ASP A 417 -23.44 16.20 -2.44
C ASP A 417 -22.69 14.87 -2.08
N ALA A 418 -21.46 14.73 -2.54
CA ALA A 418 -20.68 13.48 -2.37
C ALA A 418 -19.64 13.54 -1.24
N ALA A 419 -19.71 14.54 -0.36
CA ALA A 419 -18.87 14.59 0.84
C ALA A 419 -19.24 13.45 1.80
N ASP A 420 -18.26 12.58 2.08
CA ASP A 420 -18.42 11.46 2.98
C ASP A 420 -18.19 11.86 4.45
N TRP A 421 -18.56 11.00 5.40
CA TRP A 421 -18.39 11.25 6.82
C TRP A 421 -16.93 11.52 7.19
N ARG A 422 -15.95 10.95 6.45
CA ARG A 422 -14.52 11.12 6.72
C ARG A 422 -14.07 12.55 6.47
N LEU A 423 -14.58 13.19 5.41
CA LEU A 423 -14.23 14.57 5.09
C LEU A 423 -14.79 15.54 6.16
N PHE A 424 -16.03 15.31 6.64
CA PHE A 424 -16.59 16.05 7.77
C PHE A 424 -15.78 15.84 9.05
N TYR A 425 -15.42 14.60 9.36
CA TYR A 425 -14.63 14.25 10.54
C TYR A 425 -13.25 14.93 10.52
N THR A 426 -12.50 14.82 9.43
CA THR A 426 -11.13 15.39 9.35
C THR A 426 -11.16 16.91 9.35
N ARG A 427 -12.15 17.56 8.68
CA ARG A 427 -12.32 19.01 8.80
C ARG A 427 -12.78 19.41 10.20
N GLY A 428 -13.64 18.66 10.83
CA GLY A 428 -14.09 18.87 12.21
C GLY A 428 -12.91 18.90 13.18
N ILE A 429 -11.96 17.95 13.07
CA ILE A 429 -10.72 17.95 13.84
C ILE A 429 -9.91 19.23 13.57
N ALA A 430 -9.68 19.56 12.31
CA ALA A 430 -8.90 20.75 11.95
C ALA A 430 -9.55 22.05 12.46
N LEU A 431 -10.88 22.16 12.43
CA LEU A 431 -11.65 23.28 12.94
C LEU A 431 -11.54 23.40 14.47
N GLU A 432 -11.65 22.29 15.21
CA GLU A 432 -11.48 22.26 16.66
C GLU A 432 -10.08 22.75 17.04
N ARG A 433 -9.05 22.19 16.43
CA ARG A 433 -7.65 22.57 16.64
C ARG A 433 -7.38 24.03 16.22
N ALA A 434 -8.08 24.54 15.19
CA ALA A 434 -8.06 25.96 14.79
C ALA A 434 -8.90 26.87 15.71
N LYS A 435 -9.50 26.34 16.79
CA LYS A 435 -10.35 27.07 17.74
C LYS A 435 -11.65 27.59 17.13
N LYS A 436 -12.22 26.89 16.15
CA LYS A 436 -13.49 27.20 15.47
C LYS A 436 -14.57 26.17 15.88
N TRP A 437 -14.82 26.06 17.17
CA TRP A 437 -15.62 24.97 17.76
C TRP A 437 -17.02 24.82 17.15
N GLU A 438 -17.79 25.91 17.00
CA GLU A 438 -19.15 25.85 16.47
C GLU A 438 -19.24 25.21 15.07
N ARG A 439 -18.22 25.43 14.24
CA ARG A 439 -18.13 24.75 12.93
C ARG A 439 -17.69 23.29 13.10
N ALA A 440 -16.74 23.03 14.00
CA ALA A 440 -16.24 21.69 14.28
C ALA A 440 -17.37 20.77 14.75
N GLU A 441 -18.17 21.23 15.72
CA GLU A 441 -19.29 20.45 16.26
C GLU A 441 -20.32 20.12 15.18
N ARG A 442 -20.68 21.09 14.33
CA ARG A 442 -21.59 20.83 13.20
C ARG A 442 -21.04 19.77 12.24
N ASP A 443 -19.77 19.83 11.91
CA ASP A 443 -19.13 18.85 11.03
C ASP A 443 -19.11 17.45 11.67
N LEU A 444 -18.73 17.34 12.94
CA LEU A 444 -18.70 16.08 13.66
C LEU A 444 -20.10 15.45 13.82
N LEU A 445 -21.11 16.29 14.08
CA LEU A 445 -22.51 15.83 14.09
C LEU A 445 -22.95 15.37 12.71
N LYS A 446 -22.57 16.09 11.64
CA LYS A 446 -22.89 15.69 10.27
C LYS A 446 -22.19 14.38 9.87
N ALA A 447 -20.96 14.16 10.33
CA ALA A 447 -20.27 12.88 10.14
C ALA A 447 -21.07 11.72 10.77
N LEU A 448 -21.67 11.92 11.96
CA LEU A 448 -22.52 10.89 12.62
C LEU A 448 -23.90 10.74 11.96
N GLU A 449 -24.44 11.77 11.28
CA GLU A 449 -25.63 11.61 10.47
C GLU A 449 -25.38 10.73 9.24
N LEU A 450 -24.20 10.88 8.62
CA LEU A 450 -23.82 10.12 7.41
C LEU A 450 -23.38 8.68 7.73
N GLU A 451 -22.69 8.49 8.85
CA GLU A 451 -22.22 7.19 9.32
C GLU A 451 -22.55 7.07 10.83
N PRO A 452 -23.76 6.67 11.15
CA PRO A 452 -24.18 6.49 12.53
C PRO A 452 -23.27 5.49 13.25
N ASP A 453 -22.94 5.83 14.49
CA ASP A 453 -22.16 4.95 15.37
C ASP A 453 -20.67 4.77 14.97
N GLN A 454 -20.12 5.63 14.11
CA GLN A 454 -18.71 5.58 13.75
C GLN A 454 -17.83 5.84 15.01
N PRO A 455 -17.05 4.85 15.50
CA PRO A 455 -16.40 4.94 16.81
C PRO A 455 -15.40 6.08 16.94
N LEU A 456 -14.67 6.43 15.86
CA LEU A 456 -13.72 7.54 15.88
C LEU A 456 -14.44 8.89 16.07
N VAL A 457 -15.59 9.07 15.42
CA VAL A 457 -16.37 10.32 15.52
C VAL A 457 -17.06 10.40 16.87
N LEU A 458 -17.64 9.30 17.35
CA LEU A 458 -18.26 9.21 18.69
C LEU A 458 -17.24 9.57 19.76
N ASN A 459 -16.05 8.99 19.68
CA ASN A 459 -14.95 9.26 20.64
C ASN A 459 -14.50 10.70 20.56
N TYR A 460 -14.22 11.22 19.39
CA TYR A 460 -13.67 12.58 19.25
C TYR A 460 -14.66 13.66 19.69
N LEU A 461 -15.91 13.56 19.25
CA LEU A 461 -16.96 14.52 19.65
C LEU A 461 -17.27 14.42 21.15
N GLY A 462 -17.41 13.18 21.67
CA GLY A 462 -17.64 12.93 23.10
C GLY A 462 -16.51 13.50 23.97
N TYR A 463 -15.25 13.20 23.61
CA TYR A 463 -14.10 13.74 24.31
C TYR A 463 -14.06 15.26 24.28
N SER A 464 -14.30 15.89 23.11
CA SER A 464 -14.32 17.34 22.97
C SER A 464 -15.41 18.00 23.84
N TRP A 465 -16.58 17.40 23.94
CA TRP A 465 -17.66 17.87 24.83
C TRP A 465 -17.26 17.74 26.33
N ILE A 466 -16.63 16.64 26.73
CA ILE A 466 -16.12 16.46 28.09
C ILE A 466 -15.09 17.54 28.44
N GLU A 467 -14.14 17.83 27.54
CA GLU A 467 -13.13 18.86 27.76
C GLU A 467 -13.75 20.26 27.95
N GLN A 468 -14.81 20.54 27.22
CA GLN A 468 -15.48 21.83 27.26
C GLN A 468 -16.58 21.90 28.34
N GLY A 469 -16.88 20.80 29.02
CA GLY A 469 -17.92 20.74 30.05
C GLY A 469 -19.37 20.79 29.49
N HIS A 470 -19.57 20.38 28.23
CA HIS A 470 -20.86 20.37 27.56
C HIS A 470 -21.37 18.97 27.30
N ASN A 471 -22.70 18.79 27.34
CA ASN A 471 -23.39 17.53 26.96
C ASN A 471 -22.80 16.28 27.64
N LEU A 472 -22.38 16.37 28.90
CA LEU A 472 -21.54 15.39 29.60
C LEU A 472 -22.13 13.98 29.59
N ASP A 473 -23.43 13.81 29.87
CA ASP A 473 -24.10 12.50 29.85
C ASP A 473 -24.14 11.88 28.46
N ARG A 474 -24.40 12.71 27.45
CA ARG A 474 -24.39 12.26 26.04
C ARG A 474 -22.98 11.90 25.59
N ALA A 475 -22.01 12.72 25.96
CA ALA A 475 -20.60 12.50 25.66
C ALA A 475 -20.10 11.17 26.24
N LYS A 476 -20.39 10.90 27.53
CA LYS A 476 -20.05 9.64 28.18
C LYS A 476 -20.63 8.45 27.42
N LYS A 477 -21.94 8.45 27.11
CA LYS A 477 -22.60 7.37 26.36
C LYS A 477 -21.98 7.14 24.96
N MET A 478 -21.58 8.21 24.29
CA MET A 478 -20.92 8.13 22.98
C MET A 478 -19.55 7.46 23.10
N ILE A 479 -18.74 7.83 24.10
CA ILE A 479 -17.43 7.23 24.32
C ILE A 479 -17.58 5.76 24.78
N GLU A 480 -18.52 5.46 25.67
CA GLU A 480 -18.85 4.08 26.06
C GLU A 480 -19.19 3.20 24.84
N LYS A 481 -20.01 3.73 23.92
CA LYS A 481 -20.35 3.04 22.68
C LYS A 481 -19.12 2.82 21.78
N ALA A 482 -18.22 3.81 21.69
CA ALA A 482 -16.97 3.68 20.94
C ALA A 482 -16.06 2.59 21.54
N VAL A 483 -15.93 2.51 22.89
CA VAL A 483 -15.18 1.46 23.59
C VAL A 483 -15.75 0.07 23.32
N LEU A 484 -17.08 -0.09 23.29
CA LEU A 484 -17.74 -1.37 22.97
C LEU A 484 -17.43 -1.86 21.56
N GLN A 485 -17.34 -0.94 20.59
CA GLN A 485 -17.05 -1.26 19.19
C GLN A 485 -15.55 -1.50 18.94
N ARG A 486 -14.67 -0.83 19.70
CA ARG A 486 -13.22 -0.95 19.60
C ARG A 486 -12.57 -1.24 20.95
N PRO A 487 -12.82 -2.43 21.51
CA PRO A 487 -12.36 -2.76 22.85
C PRO A 487 -10.84 -2.87 22.99
N GLN A 488 -10.09 -2.98 21.90
CA GLN A 488 -8.63 -3.06 21.91
C GLN A 488 -7.94 -1.74 21.53
N ASP A 489 -8.70 -0.64 21.46
CA ASP A 489 -8.17 0.69 21.17
C ASP A 489 -7.87 1.42 22.49
N GLY A 490 -6.57 1.55 22.83
CA GLY A 490 -6.14 2.17 24.09
C GLY A 490 -6.48 3.65 24.17
N TYR A 491 -6.48 4.36 23.06
CA TYR A 491 -6.85 5.79 23.02
C TYR A 491 -8.34 6.02 23.26
N ILE A 492 -9.20 5.14 22.79
CA ILE A 492 -10.63 5.21 23.08
C ILE A 492 -10.91 4.80 24.53
N ALA A 493 -10.17 3.82 25.07
CA ALA A 493 -10.24 3.44 26.47
C ALA A 493 -9.79 4.59 27.40
N ASP A 494 -8.71 5.28 27.05
CA ASP A 494 -8.23 6.50 27.75
C ASP A 494 -9.31 7.58 27.77
N SER A 495 -9.94 7.85 26.63
CA SER A 495 -11.01 8.84 26.52
C SER A 495 -12.19 8.53 27.48
N LEU A 496 -12.53 7.26 27.66
CA LEU A 496 -13.56 6.88 28.64
C LEU A 496 -13.07 7.10 30.07
N GLY A 497 -11.86 6.67 30.38
CA GLY A 497 -11.27 6.88 31.70
C GLY A 497 -11.16 8.36 32.06
N TRP A 498 -10.72 9.18 31.10
CA TRP A 498 -10.65 10.64 31.28
C TRP A 498 -12.03 11.28 31.44
N ALA A 499 -13.03 10.84 30.65
CA ALA A 499 -14.40 11.29 30.82
C ALA A 499 -14.92 11.00 32.23
N LEU A 500 -14.72 9.79 32.74
CA LEU A 500 -15.10 9.41 34.11
C LEU A 500 -14.36 10.23 35.17
N TYR A 501 -13.07 10.51 34.97
CA TYR A 501 -12.27 11.40 35.81
C TYR A 501 -12.87 12.81 35.83
N ARG A 502 -13.19 13.41 34.70
CA ARG A 502 -13.80 14.74 34.56
C ARG A 502 -15.21 14.81 35.16
N LEU A 503 -15.92 13.68 35.22
CA LEU A 503 -17.22 13.52 35.89
C LEU A 503 -17.09 13.25 37.40
N GLY A 504 -15.87 13.10 37.93
CA GLY A 504 -15.57 12.86 39.35
C GLY A 504 -15.76 11.40 39.79
N ASN A 505 -15.93 10.47 38.85
CA ASN A 505 -16.01 9.04 39.14
C ASN A 505 -14.62 8.39 39.07
N TYR A 506 -13.77 8.71 40.06
CA TYR A 506 -12.36 8.33 40.08
C TYR A 506 -12.12 6.82 40.14
N PRO A 507 -12.90 6.01 40.90
CA PRO A 507 -12.68 4.56 40.93
C PRO A 507 -12.87 3.90 39.55
N GLU A 508 -13.93 4.27 38.81
CA GLU A 508 -14.16 3.74 37.45
C GLU A 508 -13.17 4.33 36.44
N ALA A 509 -12.75 5.60 36.61
CA ALA A 509 -11.71 6.22 35.80
C ALA A 509 -10.42 5.41 35.87
N VAL A 510 -9.99 5.02 37.10
CA VAL A 510 -8.79 4.19 37.30
C VAL A 510 -8.90 2.87 36.54
N ILE A 511 -10.01 2.16 36.63
CA ILE A 511 -10.19 0.86 35.93
C ILE A 511 -10.00 1.01 34.41
N ASN A 512 -10.60 2.04 33.81
CA ASN A 512 -10.53 2.25 32.37
C ASN A 512 -9.14 2.77 31.93
N LEU A 513 -8.48 3.61 32.74
CA LEU A 513 -7.13 4.10 32.45
C LEU A 513 -6.07 3.02 32.69
N GLU A 514 -6.21 2.14 33.69
CA GLU A 514 -5.36 0.95 33.82
C GLU A 514 -5.43 0.06 32.57
N ARG A 515 -6.65 -0.12 32.02
CA ARG A 515 -6.84 -0.82 30.76
C ARG A 515 -6.18 -0.08 29.58
N ALA A 516 -6.33 1.26 29.51
CA ALA A 516 -5.70 2.06 28.46
C ALA A 516 -4.17 1.96 28.49
N VAL A 517 -3.56 2.04 29.68
CA VAL A 517 -2.11 1.84 29.87
C VAL A 517 -1.67 0.42 29.52
N ALA A 518 -2.50 -0.60 29.77
CA ALA A 518 -2.20 -1.97 29.38
C ALA A 518 -2.18 -2.16 27.84
N LEU A 519 -3.01 -1.40 27.12
CA LEU A 519 -3.08 -1.42 25.66
C LEU A 519 -2.00 -0.55 25.00
N GLU A 520 -1.72 0.63 25.57
CA GLU A 520 -0.76 1.63 25.08
C GLU A 520 0.25 2.01 26.20
N PRO A 521 1.14 1.09 26.59
CA PRO A 521 2.01 1.32 27.74
C PRO A 521 3.07 2.40 27.54
N GLY A 522 3.37 2.75 26.29
CA GLY A 522 4.37 3.74 25.90
C GLY A 522 3.82 5.15 25.68
N ASP A 523 2.52 5.39 25.85
CA ASP A 523 1.96 6.72 25.63
C ASP A 523 2.09 7.58 26.90
N PRO A 524 2.76 8.75 26.83
CA PRO A 524 2.98 9.61 28.00
C PRO A 524 1.69 10.24 28.52
N ILE A 525 0.72 10.56 27.66
CA ILE A 525 -0.54 11.22 28.05
C ILE A 525 -1.41 10.24 28.82
N ILE A 526 -1.54 9.00 28.33
CA ILE A 526 -2.33 7.95 28.98
C ILE A 526 -1.76 7.64 30.38
N ASN A 527 -0.42 7.58 30.50
CA ASN A 527 0.23 7.40 31.81
C ASN A 527 0.01 8.61 32.74
N ASP A 528 0.00 9.85 32.24
CA ASP A 528 -0.31 11.05 33.02
C ASP A 528 -1.75 11.05 33.50
N HIS A 529 -2.72 10.72 32.63
CA HIS A 529 -4.14 10.61 32.98
C HIS A 529 -4.39 9.56 34.09
N LEU A 530 -3.72 8.40 34.01
CA LEU A 530 -3.82 7.38 35.05
C LEU A 530 -3.21 7.90 36.37
N GLY A 531 -2.10 8.62 36.31
CA GLY A 531 -1.50 9.25 37.48
C GLY A 531 -2.48 10.23 38.17
N ASP A 532 -3.15 11.07 37.40
CA ASP A 532 -4.16 12.01 37.90
C ASP A 532 -5.36 11.30 38.53
N ALA A 533 -5.82 10.21 37.89
CA ALA A 533 -6.92 9.41 38.42
C ALA A 533 -6.55 8.68 39.73
N TYR A 534 -5.35 8.10 39.82
CA TYR A 534 -4.85 7.51 41.06
C TYR A 534 -4.74 8.54 42.18
N TRP A 535 -4.25 9.76 41.89
CA TRP A 535 -4.13 10.81 42.87
C TRP A 535 -5.47 11.13 43.52
N LEU A 536 -6.52 11.33 42.74
CA LEU A 536 -7.86 11.65 43.24
C LEU A 536 -8.60 10.44 43.83
N ALA A 537 -8.20 9.23 43.45
CA ALA A 537 -8.65 7.98 44.11
C ALA A 537 -7.92 7.71 45.45
N GLY A 538 -6.97 8.57 45.86
CA GLY A 538 -6.21 8.42 47.08
C GLY A 538 -4.97 7.52 46.99
N ARG A 539 -4.68 6.96 45.83
CA ARG A 539 -3.55 6.05 45.52
C ARG A 539 -2.30 6.88 45.12
N ARG A 540 -1.75 7.60 46.10
CA ARG A 540 -0.73 8.64 45.83
C ARG A 540 0.61 8.10 45.34
N GLU A 541 1.04 6.97 45.83
CA GLU A 541 2.33 6.37 45.38
C GLU A 541 2.23 5.84 43.96
N GLU A 542 1.10 5.21 43.60
CA GLU A 542 0.87 4.78 42.22
C GLU A 542 0.76 5.99 41.29
N ALA A 543 0.14 7.08 41.72
CA ALA A 543 0.08 8.32 40.94
C ALA A 543 1.49 8.83 40.60
N ARG A 544 2.37 8.90 41.60
CA ARG A 544 3.76 9.34 41.42
C ARG A 544 4.54 8.40 40.48
N PHE A 545 4.28 7.09 40.59
CA PHE A 545 4.88 6.10 39.73
C PHE A 545 4.45 6.34 38.27
N GLN A 546 3.17 6.53 37.98
CA GLN A 546 2.66 6.75 36.63
C GLN A 546 3.16 8.08 36.02
N TRP A 547 3.20 9.17 36.80
CA TRP A 547 3.79 10.42 36.34
C TRP A 547 5.31 10.30 36.05
N THR A 548 6.05 9.53 36.84
CA THR A 548 7.46 9.25 36.58
C THR A 548 7.62 8.43 35.31
N ARG A 549 6.74 7.43 35.10
CA ARG A 549 6.70 6.63 33.87
C ARG A 549 6.36 7.48 32.65
N SER A 550 5.37 8.38 32.76
CA SER A 550 5.04 9.32 31.69
C SER A 550 6.25 10.16 31.26
N LEU A 551 7.04 10.68 32.21
CA LEU A 551 8.28 11.40 31.90
C LEU A 551 9.33 10.55 31.18
N SER A 552 9.40 9.25 31.48
CA SER A 552 10.33 8.33 30.80
C SER A 552 9.96 8.01 29.35
N GLN A 553 8.77 8.42 28.92
CA GLN A 553 8.25 8.27 27.55
C GLN A 553 8.42 9.54 26.70
N GLU A 554 9.29 10.45 27.12
CA GLU A 554 9.65 11.68 26.38
C GLU A 554 8.42 12.50 25.94
N PRO A 555 7.56 12.96 26.87
CA PRO A 555 6.39 13.76 26.54
C PRO A 555 6.77 15.10 25.87
N GLU A 556 5.82 15.72 25.20
CA GLU A 556 6.02 17.08 24.68
C GLU A 556 6.43 18.06 25.79
N PRO A 557 7.29 19.08 25.52
CA PRO A 557 7.87 19.95 26.56
C PRO A 557 6.86 20.59 27.52
N LYS A 558 5.68 20.97 27.02
CA LYS A 558 4.60 21.53 27.85
C LYS A 558 4.01 20.53 28.83
N VAL A 559 3.84 19.30 28.39
CA VAL A 559 3.32 18.18 29.20
C VAL A 559 4.38 17.77 30.20
N GLU A 560 5.64 17.73 29.80
CA GLU A 560 6.79 17.45 30.67
C GLU A 560 6.84 18.41 31.85
N ASP A 561 6.70 19.71 31.61
CA ASP A 561 6.71 20.74 32.66
C ASP A 561 5.56 20.53 33.66
N ILE A 562 4.34 20.23 33.16
CA ILE A 562 3.18 19.97 34.02
C ILE A 562 3.42 18.75 34.91
N ILE A 563 3.91 17.64 34.33
CA ILE A 563 4.16 16.41 35.08
C ILE A 563 5.27 16.62 36.11
N ARG A 564 6.33 17.34 35.79
CA ARG A 564 7.40 17.70 36.72
C ARG A 564 6.87 18.54 37.89
N ASP A 565 5.93 19.44 37.64
CA ASP A 565 5.31 20.24 38.69
C ASP A 565 4.34 19.42 39.56
N LYS A 566 3.59 18.45 38.99
CA LYS A 566 2.81 17.48 39.76
C LYS A 566 3.70 16.68 40.73
N LEU A 567 4.83 16.16 40.26
CA LEU A 567 5.80 15.40 41.08
C LEU A 567 6.42 16.24 42.20
N LYS A 568 6.60 17.56 41.99
CA LYS A 568 7.05 18.52 43.03
C LYS A 568 5.94 18.97 43.98
N GLY A 569 4.68 18.51 43.76
CA GLY A 569 3.54 18.90 44.55
C GLY A 569 2.98 20.30 44.26
N LYS A 570 3.34 20.92 43.12
CA LYS A 570 2.92 22.28 42.79
C LYS A 570 1.59 22.38 42.04
N GLN A 571 1.35 21.51 41.07
CA GLN A 571 0.12 21.47 40.21
C GLN A 571 -0.61 20.14 40.38
N LEU A 572 -1.03 19.85 41.61
CA LEU A 572 -1.72 18.59 41.91
C LEU A 572 -3.17 18.60 41.39
N PRO A 573 -3.67 17.44 40.88
CA PRO A 573 -5.06 17.31 40.50
C PRO A 573 -6.04 17.71 41.60
N GLN A 574 -7.07 18.47 41.25
CA GLN A 574 -8.09 18.93 42.20
C GLN A 574 -9.43 18.23 41.90
N PRO A 575 -10.20 17.89 42.97
CA PRO A 575 -11.53 17.31 42.80
C PRO A 575 -12.45 18.25 42.02
N VAL A 576 -13.31 17.67 41.17
CA VAL A 576 -14.34 18.43 40.46
C VAL A 576 -15.28 19.10 41.45
N PRO A 577 -15.53 20.42 41.35
CA PRO A 577 -16.39 21.15 42.29
C PRO A 577 -17.82 20.58 42.33
N ALA A 578 -18.41 20.53 43.55
CA ALA A 578 -19.72 19.93 43.75
C ALA A 578 -20.88 20.62 42.96
N LYS A 579 -20.70 21.87 42.54
CA LYS A 579 -21.64 22.60 41.69
C LYS A 579 -21.71 22.02 40.25
N GLN A 580 -20.59 21.58 39.70
CA GLN A 580 -20.53 20.91 38.38
C GLN A 580 -21.03 19.46 38.43
N ARG A 581 -21.15 18.85 39.64
CA ARG A 581 -21.74 17.50 39.81
C ARG A 581 -23.26 17.50 39.84
N ARG A 582 -23.92 18.64 40.01
CA ARG A 582 -25.40 18.75 40.08
C ARG A 582 -26.06 19.09 38.76
N ASP A 583 -25.28 19.50 37.76
CA ASP A 583 -25.74 19.76 36.40
C ASP A 583 -25.45 18.54 35.49
N ILE A 584 -25.07 17.43 36.09
CA ILE A 584 -24.89 16.08 35.57
C ILE A 584 -26.03 15.23 36.16
#